data_e7720d4ba0fc6f1eccf29f0595c082e8
#
_entry.id   e7720d4ba0fc6f1eccf29f0595c082e8
#
_cell.length_a   1.000
_cell.length_b   1.000
_cell.length_c   1.000
_cell.angle_alpha   90.00
_cell.angle_beta   90.00
_cell.angle_gamma   90.00
#
_symmetry.space_group_name_H-M   'P 1'
#
loop_
_entity.id
_entity.type
_entity.pdbx_description
1 polymer ?
#
loop_
_entity_poly.entity_id
_entity_poly.type
_entity_poly.pdbx_seq_one_letter_code
_entity_poly.pdbx_strand_id
1 'polypeptide(L)'
;MTGKNDSMAMLGWKIPLTLLIWSVIVIGACSDTSPLYSFYPSPDPSIFFMFGRGLLHGLLPYVEMADSKGPLLVWIYYAAAWIDGHSFAGIFLIQCVTLFTTLLLACGTARFYLSQRGSLLASMLLCLFLFDSFPFQRGGGVEELCWPGMAAVVYGLVRYFRMRDRRSLLFLFGTAGVFAGAASMMKFSIAFPVCALGGVLCLWLWWNGRRKEAAVALGVALAGFLAVVVPCSAWLVSNGVWKEAMNEYLLCSVRYGTVSQDTTWWARLLRPAPVRCLSDVLMWVAVIWALAIAGWRQLKTQKALLFTALLYIFFKVEMFSVYNYYYNSILSPMMIWVTIFFVARAERRFSLCMPRMAAATLAIACLTGTGVAAGLTGAVRKRDFVWNGREFYSPAVRERLASFSEASVLYLGWLDRGFGITWDWKPCGRYWFLQNFPSEEMVREQYDYIEQGIPDIIHTSSRDDDSFLRQHGYKPLMPELDGGFWCRVSQGDGEPSPEE
;
A
#
# COMPACT_ATOMS: atom_id res chain seq x y z
N MET A 1 39.25 6.76 8.00
CA MET A 1 38.99 5.94 6.80
C MET A 1 38.69 4.51 7.26
N THR A 2 37.46 4.25 7.64
CA THR A 2 37.00 2.92 8.07
C THR A 2 36.66 2.11 6.83
N GLY A 3 37.14 0.86 6.84
CA GLY A 3 37.20 -0.05 5.68
C GLY A 3 35.88 -0.18 4.88
N LYS A 4 36.07 -0.50 3.61
CA LYS A 4 35.04 -0.75 2.58
C LYS A 4 34.19 -2.01 2.84
N ASN A 5 33.77 -2.26 4.10
CA ASN A 5 32.96 -3.44 4.41
C ASN A 5 31.48 -3.15 4.15
N ASP A 6 30.80 -4.14 3.60
CA ASP A 6 29.35 -4.09 3.34
C ASP A 6 28.60 -3.84 4.65
N SER A 7 27.81 -2.76 4.73
CA SER A 7 27.16 -2.32 5.96
C SER A 7 26.17 -3.35 6.49
N MET A 8 25.58 -4.17 5.63
CA MET A 8 24.64 -5.23 6.01
C MET A 8 25.34 -6.43 6.65
N ALA A 9 26.54 -6.80 6.18
CA ALA A 9 27.32 -7.90 6.74
C ALA A 9 27.82 -7.63 8.18
N MET A 10 27.76 -6.38 8.63
CA MET A 10 28.19 -5.97 9.98
C MET A 10 27.04 -5.91 11.00
N LEU A 11 25.82 -6.30 10.60
CA LEU A 11 24.67 -6.33 11.53
C LEU A 11 24.72 -7.64 12.32
N GLY A 12 25.09 -7.56 13.60
CA GLY A 12 24.98 -8.71 14.51
C GLY A 12 23.51 -9.16 14.65
N TRP A 13 23.27 -10.44 14.91
CA TRP A 13 21.95 -11.06 14.97
C TRP A 13 20.93 -10.35 15.88
N LYS A 14 21.39 -9.61 16.89
CA LYS A 14 20.54 -8.85 17.81
C LYS A 14 19.76 -7.73 17.12
N ILE A 15 20.32 -7.09 16.10
CA ILE A 15 19.64 -5.99 15.39
C ILE A 15 18.46 -6.49 14.56
N PRO A 16 18.62 -7.49 13.67
CA PRO A 16 17.48 -8.06 12.96
C PRO A 16 16.38 -8.55 13.90
N LEU A 17 16.74 -9.22 15.00
CA LEU A 17 15.74 -9.69 15.98
C LEU A 17 15.00 -8.51 16.64
N THR A 18 15.72 -7.46 17.05
CA THR A 18 15.08 -6.26 17.60
C THR A 18 14.13 -5.60 16.61
N LEU A 19 14.54 -5.48 15.33
CA LEU A 19 13.70 -4.89 14.29
C LEU A 19 12.50 -5.77 13.96
N LEU A 20 12.63 -7.10 14.01
CA LEU A 20 11.51 -8.01 13.82
C LEU A 20 10.47 -7.86 14.94
N ILE A 21 10.91 -7.90 16.18
CA ILE A 21 10.02 -7.70 17.36
C ILE A 21 9.35 -6.32 17.27
N TRP A 22 10.13 -5.29 16.95
CA TRP A 22 9.60 -3.94 16.77
C TRP A 22 8.54 -3.86 15.68
N SER A 23 8.76 -4.53 14.54
CA SER A 23 7.81 -4.58 13.44
C SER A 23 6.48 -5.23 13.85
N VAL A 24 6.53 -6.33 14.59
CA VAL A 24 5.32 -6.99 15.10
C VAL A 24 4.56 -6.08 16.06
N ILE A 25 5.28 -5.40 16.97
CA ILE A 25 4.65 -4.46 17.93
C ILE A 25 3.98 -3.29 17.19
N VAL A 26 4.67 -2.69 16.21
CA VAL A 26 4.17 -1.50 15.54
C VAL A 26 3.00 -1.85 14.60
N ILE A 27 3.10 -2.92 13.82
CA ILE A 27 1.98 -3.36 12.98
C ILE A 27 0.81 -3.79 13.88
N GLY A 28 1.08 -4.52 14.95
CA GLY A 28 0.07 -4.92 15.92
C GLY A 28 -0.72 -3.75 16.50
N ALA A 29 -0.05 -2.64 16.77
CA ALA A 29 -0.69 -1.44 17.33
C ALA A 29 -1.34 -0.53 16.28
N CYS A 30 -0.71 -0.39 15.10
CA CYS A 30 -1.07 0.64 14.11
C CYS A 30 -1.96 0.13 12.97
N SER A 31 -1.93 -1.17 12.62
CA SER A 31 -2.70 -1.70 11.51
C SER A 31 -4.04 -2.29 11.96
N ASP A 32 -5.10 -2.00 11.22
CA ASP A 32 -6.42 -2.57 11.45
C ASP A 32 -6.49 -4.08 11.11
N THR A 33 -5.52 -4.62 10.36
CA THR A 33 -5.38 -6.06 10.10
C THR A 33 -4.88 -6.84 11.32
N SER A 34 -4.46 -6.11 12.36
CA SER A 34 -3.96 -6.71 13.60
C SER A 34 -5.04 -7.55 14.29
N PRO A 35 -4.67 -8.72 14.83
CA PRO A 35 -5.58 -9.52 15.66
C PRO A 35 -6.10 -8.80 16.91
N LEU A 36 -5.53 -7.65 17.26
CA LEU A 36 -6.03 -6.81 18.36
C LEU A 36 -7.33 -6.07 18.01
N TYR A 37 -7.67 -5.98 16.73
CA TYR A 37 -8.87 -5.31 16.24
C TYR A 37 -9.83 -6.33 15.64
N SER A 38 -11.07 -6.33 16.09
CA SER A 38 -12.08 -7.31 15.66
C SER A 38 -12.70 -7.00 14.31
N PHE A 39 -12.35 -5.86 13.70
CA PHE A 39 -12.98 -5.39 12.48
C PHE A 39 -12.03 -4.52 11.62
N TYR A 40 -12.18 -4.65 10.32
CA TYR A 40 -11.39 -3.91 9.35
C TYR A 40 -12.26 -2.90 8.58
N PRO A 41 -12.22 -1.61 8.90
CA PRO A 41 -13.08 -0.61 8.27
C PRO A 41 -12.57 -0.10 6.92
N SER A 42 -11.37 -0.48 6.50
CA SER A 42 -10.82 -0.02 5.21
C SER A 42 -11.34 -0.89 4.06
N PRO A 43 -11.91 -0.29 3.00
CA PRO A 43 -12.49 -1.06 1.90
C PRO A 43 -11.42 -1.76 1.04
N ASP A 44 -10.34 -1.05 0.67
CA ASP A 44 -9.35 -1.57 -0.29
C ASP A 44 -8.75 -2.95 0.11
N PRO A 45 -8.18 -3.13 1.31
CA PRO A 45 -7.65 -4.43 1.69
C PRO A 45 -8.71 -5.53 1.85
N SER A 46 -9.94 -5.17 2.18
CA SER A 46 -11.05 -6.13 2.23
C SER A 46 -11.35 -6.67 0.83
N ILE A 47 -11.40 -5.78 -0.17
CA ILE A 47 -11.58 -6.17 -1.57
C ILE A 47 -10.42 -7.04 -2.02
N PHE A 48 -9.18 -6.62 -1.77
CA PHE A 48 -8.00 -7.40 -2.18
C PHE A 48 -7.99 -8.79 -1.53
N PHE A 49 -8.43 -8.89 -0.28
CA PHE A 49 -8.56 -10.18 0.40
C PHE A 49 -9.65 -11.05 -0.23
N MET A 50 -10.81 -10.49 -0.59
CA MET A 50 -11.85 -11.20 -1.32
C MET A 50 -11.35 -11.74 -2.66
N PHE A 51 -10.50 -10.98 -3.40
CA PHE A 51 -9.84 -11.45 -4.61
C PHE A 51 -8.88 -12.60 -4.35
N GLY A 52 -8.03 -12.47 -3.34
CA GLY A 52 -7.07 -13.53 -2.95
C GLY A 52 -7.78 -14.82 -2.53
N ARG A 53 -8.83 -14.70 -1.72
CA ARG A 53 -9.67 -15.83 -1.28
C ARG A 53 -10.48 -16.42 -2.44
N GLY A 54 -11.05 -15.59 -3.31
CA GLY A 54 -11.74 -16.04 -4.51
C GLY A 54 -10.83 -16.90 -5.40
N LEU A 55 -9.58 -16.45 -5.63
CA LEU A 55 -8.58 -17.24 -6.34
C LEU A 55 -8.26 -18.57 -5.62
N LEU A 56 -8.23 -18.59 -4.28
CA LEU A 56 -8.05 -19.81 -3.49
C LEU A 56 -9.19 -20.81 -3.71
N HIS A 57 -10.41 -20.31 -3.94
CA HIS A 57 -11.59 -21.11 -4.26
C HIS A 57 -11.77 -21.38 -5.77
N GLY A 58 -10.79 -21.03 -6.60
CA GLY A 58 -10.78 -21.29 -8.03
C GLY A 58 -11.46 -20.23 -8.91
N LEU A 59 -11.90 -19.10 -8.35
CA LEU A 59 -12.43 -17.99 -9.13
C LEU A 59 -11.31 -17.26 -9.86
N LEU A 60 -11.51 -17.00 -11.15
CA LEU A 60 -10.51 -16.34 -11.98
C LEU A 60 -10.63 -14.81 -11.90
N PRO A 61 -9.59 -14.10 -11.41
CA PRO A 61 -9.54 -12.65 -11.44
C PRO A 61 -9.73 -12.10 -12.85
N TYR A 62 -10.36 -10.93 -12.93
CA TYR A 62 -10.71 -10.18 -14.14
C TYR A 62 -11.86 -10.77 -14.99
N VAL A 63 -12.19 -12.05 -14.83
CA VAL A 63 -13.33 -12.71 -15.49
C VAL A 63 -14.50 -12.84 -14.53
N GLU A 64 -14.28 -13.47 -13.38
CA GLU A 64 -15.32 -13.73 -12.37
C GLU A 64 -15.31 -12.68 -11.24
N MET A 65 -14.22 -11.93 -11.14
CA MET A 65 -14.04 -10.83 -10.18
C MET A 65 -13.22 -9.73 -10.84
N ALA A 66 -13.78 -8.55 -11.10
CA ALA A 66 -13.08 -7.44 -11.73
C ALA A 66 -12.57 -6.40 -10.72
N ASP A 67 -11.29 -6.01 -10.85
CA ASP A 67 -10.68 -4.86 -10.16
C ASP A 67 -9.56 -4.25 -11.01
N SER A 68 -9.30 -2.98 -10.74
CA SER A 68 -8.24 -2.18 -11.37
C SER A 68 -6.84 -2.39 -10.77
N LYS A 69 -6.60 -3.50 -10.10
CA LYS A 69 -5.28 -3.84 -9.53
C LYS A 69 -4.63 -4.99 -10.28
N GLY A 70 -3.28 -5.04 -10.20
CA GLY A 70 -2.51 -6.01 -10.95
C GLY A 70 -2.44 -7.40 -10.30
N PRO A 71 -2.05 -8.44 -11.09
CA PRO A 71 -2.09 -9.84 -10.67
C PRO A 71 -1.17 -10.16 -9.48
N LEU A 72 -0.06 -9.45 -9.33
CA LEU A 72 0.85 -9.68 -8.19
C LEU A 72 0.20 -9.33 -6.86
N LEU A 73 -0.66 -8.31 -6.82
CA LEU A 73 -1.42 -7.99 -5.62
C LEU A 73 -2.38 -9.11 -5.26
N VAL A 74 -3.08 -9.67 -6.27
CA VAL A 74 -3.97 -10.82 -6.07
C VAL A 74 -3.18 -12.01 -5.49
N TRP A 75 -1.97 -12.29 -5.98
CA TRP A 75 -1.13 -13.37 -5.44
C TRP A 75 -0.67 -13.12 -4.01
N ILE A 76 -0.36 -11.87 -3.64
CA ILE A 76 0.00 -11.54 -2.25
C ILE A 76 -1.19 -11.82 -1.33
N TYR A 77 -2.39 -11.42 -1.72
CA TYR A 77 -3.59 -11.67 -0.94
C TYR A 77 -4.07 -13.13 -1.01
N TYR A 78 -3.79 -13.84 -2.10
CA TYR A 78 -3.95 -15.29 -2.16
C TYR A 78 -3.07 -15.98 -1.10
N ALA A 79 -1.80 -15.59 -1.00
CA ALA A 79 -0.92 -16.12 0.04
C ALA A 79 -1.41 -15.76 1.46
N ALA A 80 -1.97 -14.57 1.66
CA ALA A 80 -2.60 -14.18 2.91
C ALA A 80 -3.82 -15.05 3.24
N ALA A 81 -4.70 -15.27 2.27
CA ALA A 81 -5.90 -16.10 2.41
C ALA A 81 -5.55 -17.60 2.61
N TRP A 82 -4.43 -18.06 2.03
CA TRP A 82 -3.93 -19.42 2.26
C TRP A 82 -3.44 -19.64 3.70
N ILE A 83 -2.88 -18.59 4.34
CA ILE A 83 -2.49 -18.62 5.75
C ILE A 83 -3.73 -18.66 6.65
N ASP A 84 -4.70 -17.78 6.38
CA ASP A 84 -5.97 -17.73 7.08
C ASP A 84 -7.06 -17.11 6.16
N GLY A 85 -8.00 -17.93 5.73
CA GLY A 85 -9.09 -17.52 4.83
C GLY A 85 -10.22 -16.75 5.52
N HIS A 86 -10.26 -16.77 6.86
CA HIS A 86 -11.39 -16.25 7.65
C HIS A 86 -11.05 -14.97 8.42
N SER A 87 -9.78 -14.56 8.43
CA SER A 87 -9.34 -13.33 9.08
C SER A 87 -8.20 -12.64 8.33
N PHE A 88 -7.85 -11.44 8.79
CA PHE A 88 -6.71 -10.70 8.27
C PHE A 88 -5.35 -11.15 8.81
N ALA A 89 -5.26 -12.29 9.54
CA ALA A 89 -4.01 -12.74 10.14
C ALA A 89 -2.91 -12.97 9.10
N GLY A 90 -3.27 -13.49 7.92
CA GLY A 90 -2.31 -13.68 6.83
C GLY A 90 -1.71 -12.37 6.33
N ILE A 91 -2.54 -11.33 6.08
CA ILE A 91 -2.02 -10.03 5.63
C ILE A 91 -1.28 -9.31 6.76
N PHE A 92 -1.69 -9.45 8.01
CA PHE A 92 -0.95 -8.96 9.17
C PHE A 92 0.49 -9.50 9.22
N LEU A 93 0.68 -10.80 9.00
CA LEU A 93 2.01 -11.41 8.94
C LEU A 93 2.84 -10.86 7.76
N ILE A 94 2.22 -10.70 6.59
CA ILE A 94 2.88 -10.12 5.41
C ILE A 94 3.32 -8.67 5.72
N GLN A 95 2.48 -7.87 6.38
CA GLN A 95 2.83 -6.52 6.81
C GLN A 95 3.99 -6.50 7.81
N CYS A 96 4.03 -7.45 8.77
CA CYS A 96 5.16 -7.58 9.69
C CYS A 96 6.48 -7.82 8.94
N VAL A 97 6.48 -8.71 7.94
CA VAL A 97 7.64 -8.99 7.09
C VAL A 97 7.99 -7.76 6.23
N THR A 98 7.00 -7.08 5.69
CA THR A 98 7.15 -5.83 4.91
C THR A 98 7.86 -4.76 5.74
N LEU A 99 7.36 -4.47 6.93
CA LEU A 99 7.97 -3.49 7.83
C LEU A 99 9.37 -3.92 8.28
N PHE A 100 9.53 -5.16 8.71
CA PHE A 100 10.84 -5.70 9.10
C PHE A 100 11.89 -5.51 8.01
N THR A 101 11.57 -5.90 6.77
CA THR A 101 12.48 -5.77 5.62
C THR A 101 12.81 -4.30 5.34
N THR A 102 11.80 -3.42 5.41
CA THR A 102 11.97 -1.97 5.26
C THR A 102 12.93 -1.40 6.31
N LEU A 103 12.71 -1.74 7.58
CA LEU A 103 13.55 -1.25 8.67
C LEU A 103 14.97 -1.82 8.64
N LEU A 104 15.12 -3.07 8.20
CA LEU A 104 16.44 -3.70 8.03
C LEU A 104 17.26 -2.98 6.96
N LEU A 105 16.65 -2.68 5.81
CA LEU A 105 17.28 -1.91 4.73
C LEU A 105 17.58 -0.46 5.14
N ALA A 106 16.66 0.16 5.88
CA ALA A 106 16.86 1.48 6.46
C ALA A 106 18.04 1.50 7.45
N CYS A 107 18.15 0.47 8.29
CA CYS A 107 19.29 0.30 9.21
C CYS A 107 20.60 0.13 8.43
N GLY A 108 20.63 -0.69 7.37
CA GLY A 108 21.76 -0.82 6.48
C GLY A 108 22.16 0.52 5.84
N THR A 109 21.17 1.32 5.43
CA THR A 109 21.40 2.68 4.91
C THR A 109 22.03 3.59 5.96
N ALA A 110 21.48 3.58 7.17
CA ALA A 110 21.94 4.41 8.27
C ALA A 110 23.37 4.04 8.72
N ARG A 111 23.77 2.77 8.59
CA ARG A 111 25.13 2.29 8.94
C ARG A 111 26.25 2.96 8.13
N PHE A 112 25.97 3.52 6.99
CA PHE A 112 26.96 4.31 6.25
C PHE A 112 27.30 5.66 6.90
N TYR A 113 26.49 6.12 7.87
CA TYR A 113 26.58 7.45 8.45
C TYR A 113 26.66 7.44 9.99
N LEU A 114 26.11 6.42 10.63
CA LEU A 114 25.89 6.34 12.07
C LEU A 114 26.59 5.14 12.69
N SER A 115 26.76 5.20 14.02
CA SER A 115 27.12 4.04 14.82
C SER A 115 26.07 2.93 14.71
N GLN A 116 26.38 1.73 15.17
CA GLN A 116 25.45 0.61 15.17
C GLN A 116 24.16 0.92 15.94
N ARG A 117 24.28 1.57 17.11
CA ARG A 117 23.14 1.98 17.94
C ARG A 117 22.33 3.10 17.30
N GLY A 118 23.03 4.10 16.74
CA GLY A 118 22.38 5.18 16.02
C GLY A 118 21.63 4.70 14.81
N SER A 119 22.15 3.70 14.09
CA SER A 119 21.47 3.13 12.94
C SER A 119 20.19 2.37 13.30
N LEU A 120 20.23 1.59 14.39
CA LEU A 120 19.04 0.94 14.93
C LEU A 120 17.99 1.99 15.32
N LEU A 121 18.41 3.02 16.07
CA LEU A 121 17.54 4.10 16.49
C LEU A 121 16.92 4.84 15.30
N ALA A 122 17.72 5.21 14.30
CA ALA A 122 17.23 5.90 13.11
C ALA A 122 16.18 5.06 12.37
N SER A 123 16.37 3.73 12.31
CA SER A 123 15.40 2.82 11.69
C SER A 123 14.10 2.74 12.48
N MET A 124 14.17 2.67 13.82
CA MET A 124 12.98 2.66 14.66
C MET A 124 12.21 3.99 14.57
N LEU A 125 12.93 5.12 14.53
CA LEU A 125 12.33 6.44 14.33
C LEU A 125 11.68 6.60 12.96
N LEU A 126 12.09 5.85 11.96
CA LEU A 126 11.44 5.87 10.64
C LEU A 126 9.95 5.52 10.74
N CYS A 127 9.56 4.68 11.70
CA CYS A 127 8.15 4.33 11.92
C CYS A 127 7.26 5.56 12.17
N LEU A 128 7.78 6.66 12.71
CA LEU A 128 7.01 7.90 12.90
C LEU A 128 6.52 8.48 11.57
N PHE A 129 7.25 8.25 10.48
CA PHE A 129 6.90 8.70 9.14
C PHE A 129 6.15 7.64 8.32
N LEU A 130 6.43 6.36 8.56
CA LEU A 130 5.73 5.26 7.90
C LEU A 130 4.27 5.16 8.38
N PHE A 131 4.05 5.39 9.66
CA PHE A 131 2.73 5.27 10.29
C PHE A 131 2.07 6.62 10.59
N ASP A 132 2.49 7.68 9.89
CA ASP A 132 1.72 8.92 9.86
C ASP A 132 0.27 8.57 9.47
N SER A 133 -0.66 8.96 10.33
CA SER A 133 -2.08 8.57 10.25
C SER A 133 -2.73 8.95 8.91
N PHE A 134 -2.16 9.91 8.22
CA PHE A 134 -2.73 10.45 6.99
C PHE A 134 -2.36 9.60 5.76
N PRO A 135 -1.09 9.29 5.45
CA PRO A 135 -0.75 8.47 4.29
C PRO A 135 -0.84 6.96 4.55
N PHE A 136 -0.86 6.49 5.78
CA PHE A 136 -0.85 5.05 6.10
C PHE A 136 -2.19 4.35 5.86
N GLN A 137 -3.31 5.05 5.86
CA GLN A 137 -4.65 4.52 5.58
C GLN A 137 -5.03 3.20 6.29
N ARG A 138 -4.67 3.02 7.55
CA ARG A 138 -5.07 1.87 8.37
C ARG A 138 -4.40 0.53 8.05
N GLY A 139 -3.55 0.45 7.03
CA GLY A 139 -2.74 -0.73 6.70
C GLY A 139 -3.29 -1.65 5.63
N GLY A 140 -2.45 -2.51 5.10
CA GLY A 140 -2.77 -3.47 4.03
C GLY A 140 -2.84 -2.85 2.63
N GLY A 141 -2.48 -1.59 2.46
CA GLY A 141 -2.49 -0.92 1.17
C GLY A 141 -1.34 -1.34 0.25
N VAL A 142 -1.51 -1.12 -1.05
CA VAL A 142 -0.49 -1.46 -2.06
C VAL A 142 0.80 -0.67 -1.83
N GLU A 143 0.67 0.59 -1.45
CA GLU A 143 1.80 1.48 -1.20
C GLU A 143 2.66 0.98 -0.03
N GLU A 144 2.05 0.46 1.02
CA GLU A 144 2.74 -0.15 2.15
C GLU A 144 3.52 -1.39 1.72
N LEU A 145 2.90 -2.29 0.95
CA LEU A 145 3.54 -3.50 0.44
C LEU A 145 4.76 -3.19 -0.44
N CYS A 146 4.85 -1.99 -0.98
CA CYS A 146 5.97 -1.51 -1.79
C CYS A 146 7.12 -0.88 -0.99
N TRP A 147 6.98 -0.62 0.32
CA TRP A 147 8.03 -0.01 1.15
C TRP A 147 9.39 -0.74 1.09
N PRO A 148 9.47 -2.08 1.15
CA PRO A 148 10.76 -2.77 1.04
C PRO A 148 11.48 -2.47 -0.26
N GLY A 149 10.75 -2.41 -1.37
CA GLY A 149 11.31 -2.07 -2.68
C GLY A 149 11.91 -0.68 -2.71
N MET A 150 11.19 0.33 -2.20
CA MET A 150 11.70 1.69 -2.10
C MET A 150 12.91 1.79 -1.15
N ALA A 151 12.85 1.12 0.00
CA ALA A 151 13.98 1.08 0.95
C ALA A 151 15.22 0.41 0.34
N ALA A 152 15.05 -0.64 -0.49
CA ALA A 152 16.13 -1.31 -1.20
C ALA A 152 16.77 -0.39 -2.26
N VAL A 153 15.97 0.39 -2.97
CA VAL A 153 16.47 1.39 -3.93
C VAL A 153 17.27 2.47 -3.20
N VAL A 154 16.77 2.99 -2.08
CA VAL A 154 17.49 3.98 -1.25
C VAL A 154 18.80 3.40 -0.72
N TYR A 155 18.79 2.18 -0.20
CA TYR A 155 20.01 1.49 0.24
C TYR A 155 21.02 1.31 -0.91
N GLY A 156 20.56 0.83 -2.07
CA GLY A 156 21.38 0.65 -3.25
C GLY A 156 21.99 1.95 -3.75
N LEU A 157 21.22 3.04 -3.74
CA LEU A 157 21.69 4.38 -4.10
C LEU A 157 22.81 4.86 -3.20
N VAL A 158 22.64 4.75 -1.89
CA VAL A 158 23.67 5.13 -0.91
C VAL A 158 24.92 4.27 -1.06
N ARG A 159 24.73 2.96 -1.14
CA ARG A 159 25.82 2.01 -1.34
C ARG A 159 26.63 2.37 -2.59
N TYR A 160 25.96 2.62 -3.72
CA TYR A 160 26.64 3.00 -4.97
C TYR A 160 27.45 4.29 -4.83
N PHE A 161 26.87 5.34 -4.24
CA PHE A 161 27.60 6.60 -4.05
C PHE A 161 28.76 6.52 -3.05
N ARG A 162 28.73 5.57 -2.11
CA ARG A 162 29.78 5.33 -1.12
C ARG A 162 30.90 4.44 -1.66
N MET A 163 30.53 3.33 -2.29
CA MET A 163 31.48 2.31 -2.73
C MET A 163 32.05 2.61 -4.11
N ARG A 164 31.27 3.23 -5.00
CA ARG A 164 31.63 3.56 -6.37
C ARG A 164 32.08 2.34 -7.20
N ASP A 165 31.65 1.15 -6.85
CA ASP A 165 31.98 -0.10 -7.51
C ASP A 165 30.84 -0.61 -8.41
N ARG A 166 31.21 -1.50 -9.33
CA ARG A 166 30.28 -2.12 -10.27
C ARG A 166 29.22 -2.97 -9.57
N ARG A 167 29.57 -3.65 -8.48
CA ARG A 167 28.62 -4.51 -7.73
C ARG A 167 27.50 -3.68 -7.13
N SER A 168 27.83 -2.53 -6.56
CA SER A 168 26.83 -1.60 -6.01
C SER A 168 25.94 -1.01 -7.10
N LEU A 169 26.49 -0.73 -8.29
CA LEU A 169 25.69 -0.28 -9.44
C LEU A 169 24.68 -1.36 -9.88
N LEU A 170 25.16 -2.59 -10.06
CA LEU A 170 24.31 -3.73 -10.46
C LEU A 170 23.23 -4.02 -9.42
N PHE A 171 23.59 -3.96 -8.13
CA PHE A 171 22.62 -4.12 -7.04
C PHE A 171 21.52 -3.04 -7.11
N LEU A 172 21.91 -1.77 -7.24
CA LEU A 172 20.95 -0.65 -7.32
C LEU A 172 19.98 -0.83 -8.48
N PHE A 173 20.49 -1.06 -9.68
CA PHE A 173 19.64 -1.16 -10.86
C PHE A 173 18.86 -2.47 -10.92
N GLY A 174 19.40 -3.56 -10.40
CA GLY A 174 18.70 -4.84 -10.26
C GLY A 174 17.52 -4.72 -9.30
N THR A 175 17.74 -4.16 -8.11
CA THR A 175 16.65 -3.94 -7.14
C THR A 175 15.63 -2.93 -7.64
N ALA A 176 16.05 -1.86 -8.31
CA ALA A 176 15.14 -0.89 -8.92
C ALA A 176 14.27 -1.53 -10.02
N GLY A 177 14.87 -2.40 -10.85
CA GLY A 177 14.14 -3.13 -11.89
C GLY A 177 13.11 -4.09 -11.30
N VAL A 178 13.52 -4.94 -10.35
CA VAL A 178 12.61 -5.87 -9.65
C VAL A 178 11.47 -5.10 -8.98
N PHE A 179 11.78 -4.01 -8.30
CA PHE A 179 10.78 -3.19 -7.65
C PHE A 179 9.83 -2.53 -8.67
N ALA A 180 10.35 -1.98 -9.76
CA ALA A 180 9.51 -1.40 -10.83
C ALA A 180 8.57 -2.47 -11.44
N GLY A 181 9.08 -3.68 -11.68
CA GLY A 181 8.27 -4.81 -12.15
C GLY A 181 7.18 -5.21 -11.16
N ALA A 182 7.53 -5.34 -9.88
CA ALA A 182 6.57 -5.68 -8.83
C ALA A 182 5.48 -4.59 -8.68
N ALA A 183 5.89 -3.34 -8.61
CA ALA A 183 4.97 -2.20 -8.55
C ALA A 183 4.06 -2.17 -9.78
N SER A 184 4.62 -2.38 -10.99
CA SER A 184 3.83 -2.44 -12.24
C SER A 184 2.82 -3.57 -12.26
N MET A 185 3.05 -4.67 -11.54
CA MET A 185 2.14 -5.81 -11.45
C MET A 185 1.20 -5.75 -10.24
N MET A 186 1.30 -4.71 -9.41
CA MET A 186 0.35 -4.41 -8.32
C MET A 186 -0.49 -3.16 -8.62
N LYS A 187 0.18 -2.04 -8.87
CA LYS A 187 -0.40 -0.73 -9.21
C LYS A 187 0.64 0.04 -10.01
N PHE A 188 0.48 0.10 -11.33
CA PHE A 188 1.53 0.55 -12.24
C PHE A 188 2.05 1.97 -11.97
N SER A 189 1.20 2.87 -11.43
CA SER A 189 1.61 4.23 -11.08
C SER A 189 2.75 4.28 -10.05
N ILE A 190 2.85 3.28 -9.17
CA ILE A 190 3.92 3.19 -8.16
C ILE A 190 5.30 2.92 -8.79
N ALA A 191 5.36 2.37 -10.00
CA ALA A 191 6.64 2.14 -10.69
C ALA A 191 7.30 3.44 -11.17
N PHE A 192 6.52 4.49 -11.43
CA PHE A 192 7.04 5.72 -12.03
C PHE A 192 8.16 6.40 -11.24
N PRO A 193 8.07 6.59 -9.91
CA PRO A 193 9.15 7.21 -9.14
C PRO A 193 10.50 6.50 -9.30
N VAL A 194 10.49 5.17 -9.26
CA VAL A 194 11.73 4.41 -9.38
C VAL A 194 12.26 4.36 -10.82
N CYS A 195 11.37 4.32 -11.81
CA CYS A 195 11.75 4.41 -13.23
C CYS A 195 12.43 5.75 -13.53
N ALA A 196 11.92 6.85 -12.98
CA ALA A 196 12.55 8.15 -13.16
C ALA A 196 13.88 8.27 -12.47
N LEU A 197 13.97 7.82 -11.23
CA LEU A 197 15.23 7.79 -10.52
C LEU A 197 16.28 7.00 -11.31
N GLY A 198 15.92 5.84 -11.83
CA GLY A 198 16.77 5.01 -12.69
C GLY A 198 17.16 5.75 -13.98
N GLY A 199 16.20 6.37 -14.66
CA GLY A 199 16.44 7.15 -15.88
C GLY A 199 17.39 8.32 -15.66
N VAL A 200 17.16 9.11 -14.60
CA VAL A 200 18.06 10.22 -14.23
C VAL A 200 19.47 9.75 -13.91
N LEU A 201 19.63 8.63 -13.21
CA LEU A 201 20.94 8.05 -12.93
C LEU A 201 21.62 7.54 -14.19
N CYS A 202 20.89 6.93 -15.12
CA CYS A 202 21.43 6.52 -16.43
C CYS A 202 21.90 7.73 -17.23
N LEU A 203 21.12 8.82 -17.29
CA LEU A 203 21.52 10.07 -17.94
C LEU A 203 22.74 10.69 -17.28
N TRP A 204 22.80 10.67 -15.95
CA TRP A 204 23.98 11.15 -15.22
C TRP A 204 25.24 10.34 -15.53
N LEU A 205 25.14 9.01 -15.59
CA LEU A 205 26.25 8.15 -16.02
C LEU A 205 26.70 8.48 -17.45
N TRP A 206 25.73 8.64 -18.35
CA TRP A 206 25.99 8.97 -19.75
C TRP A 206 26.72 10.32 -19.91
N TRP A 207 26.26 11.36 -19.25
CA TRP A 207 26.90 12.69 -19.29
C TRP A 207 28.28 12.75 -18.65
N ASN A 208 28.58 11.85 -17.73
CA ASN A 208 29.90 11.70 -17.15
C ASN A 208 30.82 10.75 -17.95
N GLY A 209 30.47 10.42 -19.18
CA GLY A 209 31.25 9.58 -20.08
C GLY A 209 31.22 8.07 -19.75
N ARG A 210 30.44 7.66 -18.76
CA ARG A 210 30.33 6.26 -18.29
C ARG A 210 29.25 5.48 -19.08
N ARG A 211 29.25 5.60 -20.42
CA ARG A 211 28.19 5.08 -21.29
C ARG A 211 28.02 3.56 -21.19
N LYS A 212 29.12 2.80 -21.10
CA LYS A 212 29.08 1.34 -20.93
C LYS A 212 28.41 0.95 -19.62
N GLU A 213 28.65 1.67 -18.55
CA GLU A 213 28.01 1.42 -17.26
C GLU A 213 26.52 1.78 -17.28
N ALA A 214 26.15 2.86 -17.96
CA ALA A 214 24.75 3.22 -18.16
C ALA A 214 23.98 2.13 -18.93
N ALA A 215 24.58 1.60 -20.01
CA ALA A 215 23.96 0.51 -20.78
C ALA A 215 23.82 -0.79 -19.96
N VAL A 216 24.87 -1.17 -19.21
CA VAL A 216 24.82 -2.34 -18.32
C VAL A 216 23.77 -2.16 -17.21
N ALA A 217 23.73 -0.97 -16.60
CA ALA A 217 22.76 -0.63 -15.57
C ALA A 217 21.30 -0.75 -16.09
N LEU A 218 21.03 -0.19 -17.27
CA LEU A 218 19.73 -0.29 -17.92
C LEU A 218 19.37 -1.75 -18.25
N GLY A 219 20.33 -2.52 -18.78
CA GLY A 219 20.12 -3.95 -19.07
C GLY A 219 19.77 -4.76 -17.81
N VAL A 220 20.47 -4.49 -16.69
CA VAL A 220 20.19 -5.15 -15.41
C VAL A 220 18.84 -4.72 -14.83
N ALA A 221 18.48 -3.44 -14.94
CA ALA A 221 17.15 -2.97 -14.53
C ALA A 221 16.04 -3.63 -15.35
N LEU A 222 16.21 -3.71 -16.68
CA LEU A 222 15.27 -4.38 -17.57
C LEU A 222 15.15 -5.89 -17.23
N ALA A 223 16.27 -6.56 -16.99
CA ALA A 223 16.24 -7.97 -16.58
C ALA A 223 15.49 -8.17 -15.25
N GLY A 224 15.73 -7.30 -14.26
CA GLY A 224 15.00 -7.32 -12.99
C GLY A 224 13.50 -7.05 -13.17
N PHE A 225 13.14 -6.11 -14.00
CA PHE A 225 11.75 -5.80 -14.36
C PHE A 225 11.05 -7.00 -15.00
N LEU A 226 11.68 -7.58 -16.03
CA LEU A 226 11.13 -8.73 -16.75
C LEU A 226 11.05 -9.98 -15.86
N ALA A 227 11.96 -10.16 -14.90
CA ALA A 227 11.91 -11.27 -13.95
C ALA A 227 10.62 -11.32 -13.13
N VAL A 228 9.91 -10.19 -12.99
CA VAL A 228 8.60 -10.14 -12.33
C VAL A 228 7.45 -10.09 -13.33
N VAL A 229 7.57 -9.26 -14.35
CA VAL A 229 6.47 -9.05 -15.30
C VAL A 229 6.20 -10.30 -16.13
N VAL A 230 7.25 -11.01 -16.57
CA VAL A 230 7.09 -12.20 -17.41
C VAL A 230 6.33 -13.33 -16.70
N PRO A 231 6.64 -13.74 -15.46
CA PRO A 231 5.86 -14.76 -14.75
C PRO A 231 4.40 -14.35 -14.55
N CYS A 232 4.14 -13.09 -14.16
CA CYS A 232 2.77 -12.58 -14.01
C CYS A 232 2.00 -12.63 -15.33
N SER A 233 2.61 -12.17 -16.41
CA SER A 233 2.01 -12.18 -17.75
C SER A 233 1.79 -13.61 -18.27
N ALA A 234 2.74 -14.50 -18.04
CA ALA A 234 2.63 -15.91 -18.44
C ALA A 234 1.45 -16.59 -17.71
N TRP A 235 1.26 -16.29 -16.42
CA TRP A 235 0.12 -16.80 -15.66
C TRP A 235 -1.22 -16.28 -16.23
N LEU A 236 -1.32 -14.99 -16.56
CA LEU A 236 -2.53 -14.43 -17.18
C LEU A 236 -2.83 -15.09 -18.52
N VAL A 237 -1.81 -15.34 -19.34
CA VAL A 237 -1.97 -16.00 -20.65
C VAL A 237 -2.36 -17.46 -20.49
N SER A 238 -1.70 -18.20 -19.57
CA SER A 238 -1.97 -19.63 -19.36
C SER A 238 -3.37 -19.91 -18.80
N ASN A 239 -3.96 -18.95 -18.08
CA ASN A 239 -5.35 -19.03 -17.60
C ASN A 239 -6.36 -18.39 -18.58
N GLY A 240 -5.95 -17.90 -19.74
CA GLY A 240 -6.83 -17.31 -20.75
C GLY A 240 -7.44 -15.96 -20.38
N VAL A 241 -6.93 -15.30 -19.32
CA VAL A 241 -7.50 -14.04 -18.76
C VAL A 241 -6.70 -12.79 -19.14
N TRP A 242 -5.76 -12.90 -20.09
CA TRP A 242 -4.89 -11.79 -20.48
C TRP A 242 -5.65 -10.57 -20.99
N LYS A 243 -6.64 -10.77 -21.86
CA LYS A 243 -7.40 -9.68 -22.46
C LYS A 243 -8.21 -8.92 -21.43
N GLU A 244 -8.86 -9.64 -20.54
CA GLU A 244 -9.68 -9.12 -19.44
C GLU A 244 -8.80 -8.36 -18.44
N ALA A 245 -7.64 -8.92 -18.09
CA ALA A 245 -6.67 -8.25 -17.22
C ALA A 245 -6.14 -6.94 -17.84
N MET A 246 -5.87 -6.92 -19.14
CA MET A 246 -5.45 -5.68 -19.82
C MET A 246 -6.55 -4.62 -19.80
N ASN A 247 -7.79 -5.01 -19.99
CA ASN A 247 -8.93 -4.10 -19.97
C ASN A 247 -9.20 -3.56 -18.55
N GLU A 248 -9.35 -4.45 -17.56
CA GLU A 248 -9.73 -4.09 -16.19
C GLU A 248 -8.57 -3.42 -15.43
N TYR A 249 -7.35 -3.96 -15.56
CA TYR A 249 -6.21 -3.43 -14.82
C TYR A 249 -5.58 -2.22 -15.52
N LEU A 250 -5.16 -2.37 -16.78
CA LEU A 250 -4.35 -1.33 -17.43
C LEU A 250 -5.22 -0.24 -18.05
N LEU A 251 -6.18 -0.60 -18.93
CA LEU A 251 -6.96 0.40 -19.65
C LEU A 251 -7.95 1.13 -18.76
N CYS A 252 -8.59 0.45 -17.80
CA CYS A 252 -9.46 1.09 -16.83
C CYS A 252 -8.68 2.10 -15.99
N SER A 253 -7.49 1.75 -15.51
CA SER A 253 -6.63 2.65 -14.75
C SER A 253 -6.14 3.86 -15.57
N VAL A 254 -5.84 3.66 -16.86
CA VAL A 254 -5.49 4.77 -17.76
C VAL A 254 -6.69 5.69 -17.98
N ARG A 255 -7.89 5.14 -18.21
CA ARG A 255 -9.13 5.91 -18.31
C ARG A 255 -9.40 6.70 -17.04
N TYR A 256 -9.27 6.07 -15.87
CA TYR A 256 -9.38 6.76 -14.58
C TYR A 256 -8.47 7.98 -14.47
N GLY A 257 -7.23 7.88 -14.95
CA GLY A 257 -6.28 9.00 -14.97
C GLY A 257 -6.61 10.08 -16.00
N THR A 258 -7.37 9.78 -17.03
CA THR A 258 -7.66 10.71 -18.15
C THR A 258 -9.03 11.39 -18.07
N VAL A 259 -10.07 10.70 -17.66
CA VAL A 259 -11.46 11.19 -17.65
C VAL A 259 -11.73 12.25 -16.57
N SER A 260 -10.99 12.23 -15.46
CA SER A 260 -11.22 13.20 -14.39
C SER A 260 -10.74 14.63 -14.72
N GLN A 261 -10.35 14.95 -15.98
CA GLN A 261 -9.56 16.16 -16.21
C GLN A 261 -9.83 16.83 -17.56
N ASP A 262 -10.70 17.82 -17.55
CA ASP A 262 -10.87 18.82 -18.61
C ASP A 262 -9.70 19.80 -18.73
N THR A 263 -8.52 19.50 -18.17
CA THR A 263 -7.39 20.40 -18.14
C THR A 263 -6.22 19.89 -18.97
N THR A 264 -5.60 20.81 -19.73
CA THR A 264 -4.37 20.53 -20.47
C THR A 264 -3.24 20.08 -19.54
N TRP A 265 -2.32 19.23 -20.02
CA TRP A 265 -1.20 18.74 -19.23
C TRP A 265 -0.32 19.87 -18.63
N TRP A 266 -0.20 21.03 -19.30
CA TRP A 266 0.49 22.20 -18.80
C TRP A 266 -0.23 22.84 -17.61
N ALA A 267 -1.55 22.96 -17.67
CA ALA A 267 -2.33 23.45 -16.55
C ALA A 267 -2.24 22.50 -15.34
N ARG A 268 -2.07 21.22 -15.58
CA ARG A 268 -1.81 20.22 -14.53
C ARG A 268 -0.43 20.41 -13.91
N LEU A 269 0.61 20.60 -14.75
CA LEU A 269 1.98 20.87 -14.27
C LEU A 269 2.04 22.12 -13.40
N LEU A 270 1.28 23.15 -13.75
CA LEU A 270 1.25 24.42 -13.04
C LEU A 270 0.22 24.47 -11.90
N ARG A 271 -0.68 23.49 -11.79
CA ARG A 271 -1.57 23.42 -10.62
C ARG A 271 -0.72 23.29 -9.35
N PRO A 272 -0.92 24.18 -8.37
CA PRO A 272 -0.35 23.94 -7.06
C PRO A 272 -0.87 22.59 -6.60
N ALA A 273 0.03 21.66 -6.27
CA ALA A 273 -0.37 20.43 -5.59
C ALA A 273 -1.27 20.88 -4.43
N PRO A 274 -2.48 20.33 -4.26
CA PRO A 274 -3.30 20.73 -3.14
C PRO A 274 -2.48 20.44 -1.89
N VAL A 275 -1.99 21.52 -1.27
CA VAL A 275 -1.24 21.48 -0.02
C VAL A 275 -2.28 21.14 1.05
N ARG A 276 -2.78 19.93 1.05
CA ARG A 276 -3.75 19.48 2.04
C ARG A 276 -3.09 19.12 3.35
N CYS A 277 -1.77 18.86 3.33
CA CYS A 277 -1.05 18.55 4.54
C CYS A 277 0.33 19.21 4.54
N LEU A 278 0.60 19.98 5.57
CA LEU A 278 1.93 20.52 5.84
C LEU A 278 2.98 19.36 5.95
N SER A 279 2.56 18.19 6.40
CA SER A 279 3.37 16.97 6.43
C SER A 279 3.87 16.55 5.05
N ASP A 280 3.06 16.61 4.00
CA ASP A 280 3.47 16.24 2.63
C ASP A 280 4.55 17.20 2.10
N VAL A 281 4.36 18.51 2.29
CA VAL A 281 5.36 19.50 1.91
C VAL A 281 6.65 19.33 2.70
N LEU A 282 6.55 19.12 4.00
CA LEU A 282 7.72 18.90 4.86
C LEU A 282 8.44 17.59 4.50
N MET A 283 7.70 16.54 4.17
CA MET A 283 8.26 15.29 3.68
C MET A 283 9.07 15.50 2.40
N TRP A 284 8.50 16.17 1.40
CA TRP A 284 9.17 16.48 0.14
C TRP A 284 10.40 17.38 0.33
N VAL A 285 10.25 18.43 1.09
CA VAL A 285 11.36 19.33 1.44
C VAL A 285 12.46 18.56 2.16
N ALA A 286 12.10 17.69 3.11
CA ALA A 286 13.05 16.89 3.86
C ALA A 286 13.74 15.84 2.98
N VAL A 287 13.03 15.16 2.07
CA VAL A 287 13.62 14.24 1.10
C VAL A 287 14.57 14.96 0.16
N ILE A 288 14.14 16.07 -0.43
CA ILE A 288 14.97 16.89 -1.33
C ILE A 288 16.20 17.40 -0.60
N TRP A 289 16.03 17.93 0.62
CA TRP A 289 17.10 18.47 1.42
C TRP A 289 18.10 17.39 1.91
N ALA A 290 17.58 16.24 2.28
CA ALA A 290 18.37 15.09 2.70
C ALA A 290 19.17 14.49 1.53
N LEU A 291 18.58 14.36 0.36
CA LEU A 291 19.27 14.00 -0.87
C LEU A 291 20.36 15.06 -1.21
N ALA A 292 20.07 16.33 -1.09
CA ALA A 292 21.03 17.41 -1.32
C ALA A 292 22.21 17.38 -0.35
N ILE A 293 21.99 17.05 0.93
CA ILE A 293 23.05 17.02 1.95
C ILE A 293 23.85 15.72 1.95
N ALA A 294 23.18 14.57 1.82
CA ALA A 294 23.78 13.27 2.09
C ALA A 294 24.59 12.70 0.93
N GLY A 295 24.19 12.96 -0.31
CA GLY A 295 24.84 12.35 -1.49
C GLY A 295 25.64 13.32 -2.33
N TRP A 296 25.48 14.63 -2.15
CA TRP A 296 25.70 15.55 -3.26
C TRP A 296 26.73 16.64 -3.00
N ARG A 297 27.40 16.62 -1.88
CA ARG A 297 28.62 17.42 -1.69
C ARG A 297 29.68 17.18 -2.78
N GLN A 298 29.57 16.07 -3.54
CA GLN A 298 30.46 15.73 -4.64
C GLN A 298 29.89 16.06 -6.04
N LEU A 299 28.59 16.39 -6.15
CA LEU A 299 28.00 16.90 -7.38
C LEU A 299 28.13 18.41 -7.41
N LYS A 300 28.60 18.96 -8.53
CA LYS A 300 28.56 20.41 -8.73
C LYS A 300 27.11 20.88 -8.55
N THR A 301 26.90 21.95 -7.81
CA THR A 301 25.59 22.46 -7.36
C THR A 301 24.54 22.51 -8.48
N GLN A 302 24.92 22.84 -9.72
CA GLN A 302 24.05 22.87 -10.88
C GLN A 302 23.47 21.50 -11.26
N LYS A 303 24.27 20.41 -11.15
CA LYS A 303 23.80 19.04 -11.44
C LYS A 303 22.86 18.54 -10.34
N ALA A 304 23.10 18.94 -9.11
CA ALA A 304 22.21 18.65 -7.98
C ALA A 304 20.85 19.34 -8.14
N LEU A 305 20.84 20.60 -8.52
CA LEU A 305 19.62 21.37 -8.79
C LEU A 305 18.82 20.77 -9.97
N LEU A 306 19.50 20.43 -11.07
CA LEU A 306 18.86 19.80 -12.23
C LEU A 306 18.22 18.47 -11.85
N PHE A 307 18.92 17.63 -11.10
CA PHE A 307 18.37 16.34 -10.65
C PHE A 307 17.18 16.55 -9.70
N THR A 308 17.29 17.48 -8.76
CA THR A 308 16.18 17.82 -7.85
C THR A 308 14.96 18.32 -8.62
N ALA A 309 15.19 19.18 -9.64
CA ALA A 309 14.12 19.67 -10.49
C ALA A 309 13.48 18.54 -11.31
N LEU A 310 14.29 17.67 -11.92
CA LEU A 310 13.77 16.50 -12.66
C LEU A 310 13.00 15.56 -11.76
N LEU A 311 13.50 15.27 -10.56
CA LEU A 311 12.82 14.45 -9.58
C LEU A 311 11.47 15.10 -9.17
N TYR A 312 11.47 16.41 -8.91
CA TYR A 312 10.26 17.17 -8.58
C TYR A 312 9.25 17.16 -9.73
N ILE A 313 9.70 17.45 -10.96
CA ILE A 313 8.83 17.41 -12.16
C ILE A 313 8.21 16.02 -12.30
N PHE A 314 9.02 15.01 -12.12
CA PHE A 314 8.58 13.64 -12.24
C PHE A 314 7.54 13.25 -11.20
N PHE A 315 7.73 13.61 -9.95
CA PHE A 315 6.73 13.42 -8.92
C PHE A 315 5.45 14.21 -9.18
N LYS A 316 5.59 15.41 -9.74
CA LYS A 316 4.43 16.18 -10.20
C LYS A 316 3.68 15.46 -11.32
N VAL A 317 4.38 14.80 -12.25
CA VAL A 317 3.76 14.03 -13.35
C VAL A 317 3.00 12.83 -12.82
N GLU A 318 3.48 12.15 -11.79
CA GLU A 318 2.77 11.04 -11.14
C GLU A 318 1.45 11.50 -10.48
N MET A 319 1.43 12.71 -9.92
CA MET A 319 0.26 13.28 -9.27
C MET A 319 -0.79 13.86 -10.22
N PHE A 320 -0.70 13.60 -11.52
CA PHE A 320 -1.69 14.07 -12.50
C PHE A 320 -3.01 13.33 -12.47
N SER A 321 -3.02 12.09 -12.02
CA SER A 321 -4.24 11.36 -11.74
C SER A 321 -4.91 11.89 -10.46
N VAL A 322 -6.12 11.47 -10.19
CA VAL A 322 -6.85 11.83 -8.97
C VAL A 322 -5.92 11.67 -7.76
N TYR A 323 -5.58 12.80 -7.14
CA TYR A 323 -4.68 12.81 -6.00
C TYR A 323 -5.37 12.24 -4.77
N ASN A 324 -4.87 11.11 -4.29
CA ASN A 324 -5.16 10.59 -2.99
C ASN A 324 -3.92 10.74 -2.08
N TYR A 325 -4.13 11.30 -0.90
CA TYR A 325 -3.07 11.59 0.08
C TYR A 325 -2.20 10.38 0.43
N TYR A 326 -2.74 9.17 0.38
CA TYR A 326 -2.01 7.94 0.70
C TYR A 326 -1.02 7.49 -0.39
N TYR A 327 -1.10 8.03 -1.61
CA TYR A 327 -0.15 7.69 -2.67
C TYR A 327 1.30 8.08 -2.31
N ASN A 328 1.47 9.11 -1.47
CA ASN A 328 2.78 9.50 -0.99
C ASN A 328 3.41 8.51 -0.01
N SER A 329 2.67 7.58 0.55
CA SER A 329 3.18 6.57 1.48
C SER A 329 4.31 5.73 0.89
N ILE A 330 4.35 5.56 -0.44
CA ILE A 330 5.46 4.88 -1.13
C ILE A 330 6.82 5.56 -0.91
N LEU A 331 6.82 6.85 -0.64
CA LEU A 331 8.03 7.64 -0.43
C LEU A 331 8.47 7.68 1.04
N SER A 332 7.60 7.26 1.95
CA SER A 332 7.89 7.31 3.39
C SER A 332 9.21 6.61 3.78
N PRO A 333 9.66 5.50 3.14
CA PRO A 333 10.98 4.94 3.41
C PRO A 333 12.15 5.90 3.13
N MET A 334 11.97 6.89 2.26
CA MET A 334 13.00 7.91 1.99
C MET A 334 13.24 8.82 3.20
N MET A 335 12.29 8.91 4.13
CA MET A 335 12.41 9.68 5.37
C MET A 335 13.51 9.16 6.31
N ILE A 336 14.12 8.02 6.00
CA ILE A 336 15.33 7.54 6.69
C ILE A 336 16.45 8.60 6.71
N TRP A 337 16.51 9.47 5.70
CA TRP A 337 17.47 10.57 5.66
C TRP A 337 17.26 11.59 6.77
N VAL A 338 16.01 11.88 7.08
CA VAL A 338 15.65 12.80 8.16
C VAL A 338 16.05 12.21 9.50
N THR A 339 15.75 10.93 9.73
CA THR A 339 16.14 10.25 10.97
C THR A 339 17.65 10.15 11.11
N ILE A 340 18.37 9.84 10.01
CA ILE A 340 19.85 9.85 10.00
C ILE A 340 20.39 11.23 10.37
N PHE A 341 19.83 12.30 9.82
CA PHE A 341 20.27 13.66 10.10
C PHE A 341 20.13 14.00 11.59
N PHE A 342 18.98 13.75 12.17
CA PHE A 342 18.73 14.03 13.60
C PHE A 342 19.61 13.17 14.51
N VAL A 343 19.71 11.88 14.23
CA VAL A 343 20.52 10.97 15.06
C VAL A 343 22.02 11.30 14.91
N ALA A 344 22.52 11.63 13.71
CA ALA A 344 23.89 12.06 13.51
C ALA A 344 24.24 13.33 14.29
N ARG A 345 23.29 14.27 14.37
CA ARG A 345 23.48 15.49 15.15
C ARG A 345 23.49 15.19 16.66
N ALA A 346 22.63 14.28 17.10
CA ALA A 346 22.64 13.82 18.49
C ALA A 346 23.94 13.09 18.85
N GLU A 347 24.42 12.16 18.02
CA GLU A 347 25.70 11.46 18.22
C GLU A 347 26.88 12.44 18.31
N ARG A 348 26.90 13.52 17.51
CA ARG A 348 27.97 14.54 17.56
C ARG A 348 27.89 15.40 18.80
N ARG A 349 26.69 15.76 19.28
CA ARG A 349 26.51 16.66 20.41
C ARG A 349 26.80 15.95 21.74
N PHE A 350 26.52 14.67 21.84
CA PHE A 350 26.65 13.88 23.07
C PHE A 350 27.92 13.02 23.11
N SER A 351 28.94 13.40 22.29
CA SER A 351 30.22 12.70 22.14
C SER A 351 30.10 11.21 21.84
N LEU A 352 30.39 10.84 20.63
CA LEU A 352 30.64 9.55 19.94
C LEU A 352 30.23 8.21 20.57
N CYS A 353 29.96 8.19 21.88
CA CYS A 353 29.31 7.10 22.60
C CYS A 353 28.14 7.70 23.36
N MET A 354 26.94 7.69 22.77
CA MET A 354 25.75 7.98 23.59
C MET A 354 25.80 7.10 24.83
N PRO A 355 25.80 7.70 26.04
CA PRO A 355 25.75 6.92 27.26
C PRO A 355 24.60 5.91 27.14
N ARG A 356 24.79 4.69 27.64
CA ARG A 356 23.75 3.64 27.57
C ARG A 356 22.37 4.16 28.03
N MET A 357 22.37 5.11 29.02
CA MET A 357 21.16 5.76 29.52
C MET A 357 20.50 6.68 28.47
N ALA A 358 21.24 7.48 27.71
CA ALA A 358 20.64 8.36 26.68
C ALA A 358 20.08 7.55 25.52
N ALA A 359 20.73 6.45 25.12
CA ALA A 359 20.20 5.53 24.11
C ALA A 359 18.94 4.82 24.60
N ALA A 360 18.92 4.39 25.88
CA ALA A 360 17.73 3.80 26.49
C ALA A 360 16.59 4.82 26.63
N THR A 361 16.89 6.04 27.08
CA THR A 361 15.89 7.12 27.22
C THR A 361 15.30 7.50 25.86
N LEU A 362 16.12 7.58 24.82
CA LEU A 362 15.65 7.90 23.47
C LEU A 362 14.86 6.72 22.87
N ALA A 363 15.28 5.48 23.13
CA ALA A 363 14.51 4.29 22.74
C ALA A 363 13.16 4.24 23.46
N ILE A 364 13.12 4.57 24.76
CA ILE A 364 11.88 4.67 25.55
C ILE A 364 11.02 5.82 25.03
N ALA A 365 11.60 6.99 24.70
CA ALA A 365 10.86 8.11 24.12
C ALA A 365 10.28 7.77 22.73
N CYS A 366 11.02 7.02 21.91
CA CYS A 366 10.53 6.52 20.64
C CYS A 366 9.42 5.48 20.82
N LEU A 367 9.59 4.53 21.75
CA LEU A 367 8.58 3.56 22.13
C LEU A 367 7.30 4.24 22.64
N THR A 368 7.47 5.24 23.53
CA THR A 368 6.36 6.01 24.07
C THR A 368 5.70 6.86 23.00
N GLY A 369 6.50 7.53 22.16
CA GLY A 369 6.00 8.35 21.04
C GLY A 369 5.25 7.53 20.00
N THR A 370 5.77 6.35 19.64
CA THR A 370 5.09 5.44 18.72
C THR A 370 3.84 4.83 19.37
N GLY A 371 3.93 4.48 20.65
CA GLY A 371 2.78 3.99 21.43
C GLY A 371 1.70 5.05 21.61
N VAL A 372 2.08 6.31 21.84
CA VAL A 372 1.14 7.45 21.91
C VAL A 372 0.52 7.72 20.55
N ALA A 373 1.29 7.72 19.47
CA ALA A 373 0.77 7.88 18.11
C ALA A 373 -0.16 6.72 17.74
N ALA A 374 0.21 5.48 18.06
CA ALA A 374 -0.63 4.30 17.87
C ALA A 374 -1.88 4.33 18.76
N GLY A 375 -1.74 4.75 20.01
CA GLY A 375 -2.86 4.91 20.93
C GLY A 375 -3.84 6.01 20.50
N LEU A 376 -3.33 7.14 20.03
CA LEU A 376 -4.14 8.22 19.45
C LEU A 376 -4.81 7.77 18.15
N THR A 377 -4.09 7.07 17.28
CA THR A 377 -4.65 6.50 16.05
C THR A 377 -5.70 5.43 16.40
N GLY A 378 -5.42 4.56 17.36
CA GLY A 378 -6.39 3.56 17.85
C GLY A 378 -7.59 4.17 18.56
N ALA A 379 -7.42 5.27 19.31
CA ALA A 379 -8.52 6.01 19.94
C ALA A 379 -9.40 6.72 18.90
N VAL A 380 -8.79 7.31 17.87
CA VAL A 380 -9.52 7.90 16.72
C VAL A 380 -10.26 6.80 15.96
N ARG A 381 -9.64 5.65 15.73
CA ARG A 381 -10.27 4.48 15.10
C ARG A 381 -11.41 3.90 15.93
N LYS A 382 -11.24 3.80 17.25
CA LYS A 382 -12.35 3.43 18.16
C LYS A 382 -13.48 4.43 18.09
N ARG A 383 -13.19 5.71 17.93
CA ARG A 383 -14.21 6.76 17.78
C ARG A 383 -14.97 6.64 16.47
N ASP A 384 -14.26 6.45 15.34
CA ASP A 384 -14.90 6.19 14.04
C ASP A 384 -15.69 4.88 14.07
N PHE A 385 -15.16 3.86 14.70
CA PHE A 385 -15.81 2.58 14.91
C PHE A 385 -17.04 2.68 15.79
N VAL A 386 -16.95 3.42 16.92
CA VAL A 386 -18.05 3.65 17.84
C VAL A 386 -19.14 4.52 17.19
N TRP A 387 -18.77 5.43 16.28
CA TRP A 387 -19.70 6.38 15.68
C TRP A 387 -20.44 5.81 14.46
N ASN A 388 -19.72 5.03 13.62
CA ASN A 388 -20.23 4.51 12.36
C ASN A 388 -20.53 2.99 12.39
N GLY A 389 -20.13 2.27 13.44
CA GLY A 389 -20.18 0.82 13.48
C GLY A 389 -20.94 0.23 14.67
N ARG A 390 -21.42 1.05 15.60
CA ARG A 390 -22.14 0.53 16.78
C ARG A 390 -23.37 -0.30 16.40
N GLU A 391 -24.07 0.12 15.37
CA GLU A 391 -25.31 -0.51 14.92
C GLU A 391 -25.02 -1.82 14.17
N PHE A 392 -23.93 -1.88 13.38
CA PHE A 392 -23.53 -3.07 12.64
C PHE A 392 -22.89 -4.18 13.49
N TYR A 393 -22.54 -3.89 14.75
CA TYR A 393 -21.82 -4.82 15.64
C TYR A 393 -22.61 -5.21 16.88
N SER A 394 -23.88 -4.85 16.94
CA SER A 394 -24.74 -5.40 17.99
C SER A 394 -24.76 -6.93 17.89
N PRO A 395 -24.87 -7.67 19.00
CA PRO A 395 -25.01 -9.13 18.97
C PRO A 395 -26.12 -9.60 18.02
N ALA A 396 -27.21 -8.85 17.96
CA ALA A 396 -28.35 -9.15 17.08
C ALA A 396 -27.99 -9.07 15.59
N VAL A 397 -27.18 -8.07 15.19
CA VAL A 397 -26.69 -7.96 13.80
C VAL A 397 -25.80 -9.13 13.44
N ARG A 398 -24.88 -9.50 14.33
CA ARG A 398 -23.99 -10.65 14.14
C ARG A 398 -24.77 -11.95 13.98
N GLU A 399 -25.75 -12.17 14.81
CA GLU A 399 -26.59 -13.38 14.77
C GLU A 399 -27.37 -13.46 13.45
N ARG A 400 -28.00 -12.36 13.01
CA ARG A 400 -28.67 -12.31 11.72
C ARG A 400 -27.75 -12.52 10.53
N LEU A 401 -26.57 -11.89 10.50
CA LEU A 401 -25.62 -12.05 9.41
C LEU A 401 -24.94 -13.42 9.41
N ALA A 402 -24.80 -14.06 10.56
CA ALA A 402 -24.24 -15.41 10.67
C ALA A 402 -25.07 -16.46 9.96
N SER A 403 -26.41 -16.26 9.85
CA SER A 403 -27.27 -17.16 9.07
C SER A 403 -27.04 -17.10 7.56
N PHE A 404 -26.28 -16.11 7.09
CA PHE A 404 -25.88 -15.94 5.69
C PHE A 404 -24.39 -16.23 5.48
N SER A 405 -23.81 -17.14 6.24
CA SER A 405 -22.44 -17.61 5.99
C SER A 405 -22.34 -18.19 4.58
N GLU A 406 -21.23 -17.90 3.89
CA GLU A 406 -20.95 -18.31 2.50
C GLU A 406 -21.92 -17.75 1.42
N ALA A 407 -22.75 -16.77 1.77
CA ALA A 407 -23.69 -16.16 0.85
C ALA A 407 -22.97 -15.43 -0.31
N SER A 408 -23.64 -15.34 -1.45
CA SER A 408 -23.24 -14.48 -2.56
C SER A 408 -23.62 -13.03 -2.27
N VAL A 409 -22.66 -12.09 -2.46
CA VAL A 409 -22.85 -10.69 -2.10
C VAL A 409 -22.67 -9.74 -3.27
N LEU A 410 -23.54 -8.73 -3.34
CA LEU A 410 -23.44 -7.57 -4.22
C LEU A 410 -23.37 -6.28 -3.39
N TYR A 411 -22.42 -5.41 -3.70
CA TYR A 411 -22.29 -4.08 -3.10
C TYR A 411 -22.69 -3.01 -4.11
N LEU A 412 -23.82 -2.36 -3.87
CA LEU A 412 -24.29 -1.23 -4.66
C LEU A 412 -23.69 0.08 -4.11
N GLY A 413 -22.85 0.73 -4.85
CA GLY A 413 -22.35 2.07 -4.59
C GLY A 413 -21.21 2.19 -3.57
N TRP A 414 -21.04 1.31 -2.58
CA TRP A 414 -19.98 1.35 -1.58
C TRP A 414 -19.22 0.04 -1.51
N LEU A 415 -17.90 0.21 -1.31
CA LEU A 415 -16.97 -0.91 -1.19
C LEU A 415 -17.19 -1.68 0.12
N ASP A 416 -16.87 -2.96 0.08
CA ASP A 416 -16.87 -3.82 1.26
C ASP A 416 -15.97 -3.26 2.37
N ARG A 417 -16.45 -3.31 3.60
CA ARG A 417 -15.74 -2.88 4.80
C ARG A 417 -15.28 -4.05 5.68
N GLY A 418 -15.07 -5.22 5.10
CA GLY A 418 -14.65 -6.44 5.80
C GLY A 418 -15.80 -7.37 6.19
N PHE A 419 -17.02 -7.07 5.80
CA PHE A 419 -18.17 -7.97 6.06
C PHE A 419 -17.99 -9.30 5.34
N GLY A 420 -17.62 -9.27 4.06
CA GLY A 420 -17.43 -10.47 3.27
C GLY A 420 -16.39 -11.43 3.83
N ILE A 421 -15.39 -10.92 4.56
CA ILE A 421 -14.39 -11.75 5.22
C ILE A 421 -14.96 -12.38 6.48
N THR A 422 -15.64 -11.58 7.28
CA THR A 422 -16.20 -12.02 8.58
C THR A 422 -17.22 -13.15 8.43
N TRP A 423 -18.01 -13.13 7.36
CA TRP A 423 -19.09 -14.12 7.12
C TRP A 423 -18.88 -15.00 5.89
N ASP A 424 -17.64 -15.10 5.40
CA ASP A 424 -17.27 -15.94 4.25
C ASP A 424 -18.05 -15.69 2.97
N TRP A 425 -18.52 -14.45 2.76
CA TRP A 425 -19.27 -14.13 1.58
C TRP A 425 -18.43 -14.26 0.30
N LYS A 426 -19.10 -14.62 -0.78
CA LYS A 426 -18.51 -14.80 -2.09
C LYS A 426 -18.98 -13.69 -3.03
N PRO A 427 -18.17 -13.20 -3.96
CA PRO A 427 -18.62 -12.34 -5.04
C PRO A 427 -19.79 -12.98 -5.79
N CYS A 428 -20.90 -12.24 -6.00
CA CYS A 428 -22.04 -12.74 -6.77
C CYS A 428 -21.78 -12.83 -8.28
N GLY A 429 -20.74 -12.15 -8.76
CA GLY A 429 -20.38 -12.09 -10.17
C GLY A 429 -19.20 -11.15 -10.40
N ARG A 430 -18.87 -10.89 -11.66
CA ARG A 430 -17.71 -10.09 -12.06
C ARG A 430 -17.68 -8.73 -11.41
N TYR A 431 -18.76 -7.98 -11.43
CA TYR A 431 -18.89 -6.64 -10.87
C TYR A 431 -19.66 -6.63 -9.55
N TRP A 432 -19.25 -7.48 -8.62
CA TRP A 432 -19.86 -7.60 -7.29
C TRP A 432 -19.72 -6.35 -6.42
N PHE A 433 -18.91 -5.37 -6.85
CA PHE A 433 -18.80 -4.03 -6.28
C PHE A 433 -18.50 -3.02 -7.39
N LEU A 434 -18.85 -1.74 -7.16
CA LEU A 434 -18.49 -0.68 -8.10
C LEU A 434 -17.02 -0.26 -7.91
N GLN A 435 -16.27 -0.30 -8.99
CA GLN A 435 -14.92 0.25 -9.03
C GLN A 435 -14.94 1.77 -8.91
N ASN A 436 -13.80 2.39 -8.61
CA ASN A 436 -13.66 3.84 -8.49
C ASN A 436 -14.10 4.61 -9.76
N PHE A 437 -14.24 3.93 -10.88
CA PHE A 437 -14.66 4.47 -12.16
C PHE A 437 -15.64 3.49 -12.84
N PRO A 438 -16.89 3.47 -12.37
CA PRO A 438 -17.88 2.57 -12.95
C PRO A 438 -18.20 2.98 -14.38
N SER A 439 -18.17 2.02 -15.31
CA SER A 439 -18.77 2.17 -16.64
C SER A 439 -20.27 1.93 -16.56
N GLU A 440 -21.00 2.43 -17.56
CA GLU A 440 -22.43 2.12 -17.68
C GLU A 440 -22.70 0.62 -17.78
N GLU A 441 -21.79 -0.12 -18.37
CA GLU A 441 -21.83 -1.58 -18.46
C GLU A 441 -21.75 -2.24 -17.08
N MET A 442 -20.81 -1.80 -16.22
CA MET A 442 -20.69 -2.31 -14.85
C MET A 442 -21.96 -2.07 -14.03
N VAL A 443 -22.49 -0.86 -14.11
CA VAL A 443 -23.73 -0.50 -13.41
C VAL A 443 -24.90 -1.35 -13.90
N ARG A 444 -25.08 -1.49 -15.21
CA ARG A 444 -26.14 -2.30 -15.79
C ARG A 444 -26.01 -3.76 -15.35
N GLU A 445 -24.83 -4.35 -15.42
CA GLU A 445 -24.61 -5.74 -15.03
C GLU A 445 -24.93 -5.99 -13.54
N GLN A 446 -24.66 -5.01 -12.65
CA GLN A 446 -25.09 -5.11 -11.25
C GLN A 446 -26.62 -5.17 -11.09
N TYR A 447 -27.36 -4.37 -11.85
CA TYR A 447 -28.82 -4.42 -11.83
C TYR A 447 -29.34 -5.71 -12.48
N ASP A 448 -28.70 -6.21 -13.55
CA ASP A 448 -29.04 -7.50 -14.16
C ASP A 448 -28.87 -8.67 -13.16
N TYR A 449 -27.85 -8.62 -12.28
CA TYR A 449 -27.70 -9.61 -11.18
C TYR A 449 -28.87 -9.59 -10.21
N ILE A 450 -29.40 -8.41 -9.90
CA ILE A 450 -30.56 -8.26 -9.01
C ILE A 450 -31.83 -8.81 -9.67
N GLU A 451 -32.07 -8.46 -10.95
CA GLU A 451 -33.23 -8.95 -11.71
C GLU A 451 -33.23 -10.46 -11.84
N GLN A 452 -32.05 -11.07 -12.02
CA GLN A 452 -31.87 -12.52 -12.08
C GLN A 452 -31.90 -13.18 -10.69
N GLY A 453 -31.91 -12.41 -9.61
CA GLY A 453 -31.89 -12.92 -8.25
C GLY A 453 -30.61 -13.70 -7.91
N ILE A 454 -29.45 -13.29 -8.45
CA ILE A 454 -28.18 -13.97 -8.21
C ILE A 454 -27.63 -13.69 -6.80
N PRO A 455 -27.60 -12.43 -6.28
CA PRO A 455 -27.08 -12.18 -4.95
C PRO A 455 -28.02 -12.71 -3.85
N ASP A 456 -27.47 -13.40 -2.87
CA ASP A 456 -28.19 -13.74 -1.63
C ASP A 456 -28.31 -12.52 -0.72
N ILE A 457 -27.25 -11.69 -0.71
CA ILE A 457 -27.16 -10.45 0.07
C ILE A 457 -26.77 -9.29 -0.85
N ILE A 458 -27.45 -8.17 -0.64
CA ILE A 458 -27.11 -6.90 -1.27
C ILE A 458 -26.81 -5.88 -0.17
N HIS A 459 -25.72 -5.16 -0.30
CA HIS A 459 -25.41 -4.02 0.55
C HIS A 459 -25.53 -2.74 -0.27
N THR A 460 -26.39 -1.82 0.18
CA THR A 460 -26.51 -0.49 -0.42
C THR A 460 -26.43 0.59 0.64
N SER A 461 -25.90 1.75 0.26
CA SER A 461 -25.88 2.96 1.08
C SER A 461 -26.93 3.98 0.62
N SER A 462 -27.62 3.71 -0.49
CA SER A 462 -28.68 4.57 -1.05
C SER A 462 -30.05 3.98 -0.79
N ARG A 463 -31.01 4.83 -0.45
CA ARG A 463 -32.44 4.47 -0.38
C ARG A 463 -33.10 4.53 -1.76
N ASP A 464 -32.44 5.08 -2.76
CA ASP A 464 -33.02 5.20 -4.10
C ASP A 464 -33.27 3.82 -4.72
N ASP A 465 -32.52 2.80 -4.28
CA ASP A 465 -32.65 1.42 -4.73
C ASP A 465 -33.74 0.63 -4.03
N ASP A 466 -34.31 1.12 -2.94
CA ASP A 466 -35.25 0.37 -2.07
C ASP A 466 -36.46 -0.17 -2.83
N SER A 467 -37.06 0.64 -3.69
CA SER A 467 -38.24 0.24 -4.49
C SER A 467 -37.90 -0.84 -5.50
N PHE A 468 -36.75 -0.70 -6.16
CA PHE A 468 -36.26 -1.66 -7.13
C PHE A 468 -35.94 -3.01 -6.47
N LEU A 469 -35.24 -3.00 -5.33
CA LEU A 469 -34.92 -4.21 -4.58
C LEU A 469 -36.15 -4.97 -4.14
N ARG A 470 -37.18 -4.26 -3.63
CA ARG A 470 -38.47 -4.89 -3.22
C ARG A 470 -39.20 -5.53 -4.40
N GLN A 471 -39.19 -4.87 -5.57
CA GLN A 471 -39.84 -5.41 -6.78
C GLN A 471 -39.18 -6.72 -7.24
N HIS A 472 -37.87 -6.90 -6.98
CA HIS A 472 -37.14 -8.09 -7.36
C HIS A 472 -36.95 -9.13 -6.25
N GLY A 473 -37.80 -9.05 -5.21
CA GLY A 473 -37.89 -10.09 -4.18
C GLY A 473 -36.86 -9.99 -3.07
N TYR A 474 -36.29 -8.80 -2.84
CA TYR A 474 -35.40 -8.55 -1.71
C TYR A 474 -36.16 -7.83 -0.58
N LYS A 475 -35.82 -8.17 0.66
CA LYS A 475 -36.31 -7.49 1.86
C LYS A 475 -35.14 -6.96 2.68
N PRO A 476 -35.27 -5.80 3.38
CA PRO A 476 -34.21 -5.31 4.25
C PRO A 476 -34.01 -6.31 5.38
N LEU A 477 -32.76 -6.69 5.59
CA LEU A 477 -32.39 -7.64 6.64
C LEU A 477 -32.55 -7.01 8.03
N MET A 478 -32.33 -5.69 8.11
CA MET A 478 -32.39 -4.89 9.33
C MET A 478 -33.07 -3.55 9.04
N PRO A 479 -34.42 -3.49 8.99
CA PRO A 479 -35.13 -2.28 8.63
C PRO A 479 -34.93 -1.12 9.62
N GLU A 480 -34.47 -1.42 10.84
CA GLU A 480 -34.16 -0.46 11.89
C GLU A 480 -32.82 0.27 11.66
N LEU A 481 -31.98 -0.20 10.75
CA LEU A 481 -30.67 0.41 10.44
C LEU A 481 -30.73 1.16 9.11
N ASP A 482 -30.39 2.44 9.14
CA ASP A 482 -30.26 3.26 7.94
C ASP A 482 -29.10 2.78 7.05
N GLY A 483 -29.40 2.39 5.82
CA GLY A 483 -28.42 1.95 4.83
C GLY A 483 -27.98 0.52 5.11
N GLY A 484 -28.57 -0.45 4.44
CA GLY A 484 -28.43 -1.70 5.00
C GLY A 484 -28.21 -2.84 4.05
N PHE A 485 -28.27 -3.95 4.69
CA PHE A 485 -28.24 -5.24 4.05
C PHE A 485 -29.64 -5.66 3.65
N TRP A 486 -29.74 -6.16 2.45
CA TRP A 486 -30.95 -6.74 1.90
C TRP A 486 -30.69 -8.22 1.64
N CYS A 487 -31.65 -9.06 1.93
CA CYS A 487 -31.58 -10.49 1.65
C CYS A 487 -32.70 -10.90 0.69
N ARG A 488 -32.41 -11.91 -0.10
CA ARG A 488 -33.40 -12.52 -0.98
C ARG A 488 -34.47 -13.24 -0.16
N VAL A 489 -35.74 -13.04 -0.50
CA VAL A 489 -36.86 -13.78 0.14
C VAL A 489 -36.86 -15.20 -0.40
N SER A 490 -36.60 -16.19 0.45
CA SER A 490 -36.76 -17.59 0.05
C SER A 490 -38.28 -17.87 -0.20
N GLN A 491 -38.57 -18.62 -1.27
CA GLN A 491 -39.97 -18.97 -1.61
C GLN A 491 -40.72 -19.77 -0.51
N GLY A 492 -40.08 -19.97 0.65
CA GLY A 492 -40.63 -20.69 1.79
C GLY A 492 -40.99 -19.84 3.01
N ASP A 493 -40.55 -18.58 3.04
CA ASP A 493 -40.84 -17.64 4.13
C ASP A 493 -42.20 -16.95 3.81
N GLY A 494 -43.31 -17.69 3.97
CA GLY A 494 -44.60 -17.11 3.98
C GLY A 494 -44.65 -15.95 4.99
N GLU A 495 -45.12 -14.76 4.57
CA GLU A 495 -45.40 -13.65 5.48
C GLU A 495 -46.10 -14.16 6.71
N PRO A 496 -45.69 -13.79 7.93
CA PRO A 496 -46.57 -13.90 9.05
C PRO A 496 -47.83 -13.06 8.69
N SER A 497 -48.96 -13.69 8.62
CA SER A 497 -50.24 -13.02 8.38
C SER A 497 -50.34 -11.81 9.30
N PRO A 498 -50.83 -10.65 8.81
CA PRO A 498 -51.09 -9.50 9.65
C PRO A 498 -52.39 -9.72 10.42
N GLU A 499 -52.41 -10.63 11.40
CA GLU A 499 -53.45 -10.80 12.37
C GLU A 499 -52.87 -11.53 13.60
N GLU A 500 -52.40 -10.73 14.59
CA GLU A 500 -52.83 -10.81 15.99
C GLU A 500 -52.17 -9.72 16.82
#